data_e095b345252f95ae610d40a712066c1a
#
_entry.id   e095b345252f95ae610d40a712066c1a
#
_cell.length_a   1.000
_cell.length_b   1.000
_cell.length_c   1.000
_cell.angle_alpha   90.00
_cell.angle_beta   90.00
_cell.angle_gamma   90.00
#
_symmetry.space_group_name_H-M   'P 1'
#
loop_
_entity.id
_entity.type
_entity.pdbx_description
1 polymer ?
#
loop_
_entity_poly.entity_id
_entity_poly.type
_entity_poly.pdbx_seq_one_letter_code
_entity_poly.pdbx_strand_id
1 'polypeptide(L)'
;TVRLASLRAIKAAILLAKTAEGGNGEVSDQEIVKIIQKLVKQRKESAQQYYDAGRPELAENELAEVAAMEVYLPKQLSEAEVEAELVKIMAEVGASQPSDMGKVMGVATKRLAGLAEGRLISTLVKKLLAQ
;
A
#
# COMPACT_ATOMS: atom_id res chain seq x y z
N THR A 1 -1.78 -5.92 24.15
CA THR A 1 -0.64 -6.25 23.31
C THR A 1 -0.70 -5.50 21.97
N VAL A 2 0.44 -5.37 21.32
CA VAL A 2 0.53 -4.73 19.99
C VAL A 2 -0.36 -5.45 18.99
N ARG A 3 -0.33 -6.78 18.99
CA ARG A 3 -1.16 -7.59 18.09
C ARG A 3 -2.65 -7.33 18.30
N LEU A 4 -3.09 -7.25 19.54
CA LEU A 4 -4.49 -6.99 19.86
C LEU A 4 -4.90 -5.58 19.44
N ALA A 5 -4.05 -4.58 19.70
CA ALA A 5 -4.30 -3.20 19.30
C ALA A 5 -4.43 -3.10 17.77
N SER A 6 -3.55 -3.79 17.04
CA SER A 6 -3.58 -3.81 15.57
C SER A 6 -4.87 -4.45 15.03
N LEU A 7 -5.29 -5.56 15.61
CA LEU A 7 -6.53 -6.23 15.22
C LEU A 7 -7.76 -5.35 15.50
N ARG A 8 -7.77 -4.66 16.62
CA ARG A 8 -8.86 -3.73 16.96
C ARG A 8 -8.94 -2.57 15.97
N ALA A 9 -7.78 -2.02 15.59
CA ALA A 9 -7.72 -0.93 14.61
C ALA A 9 -8.25 -1.37 13.24
N ILE A 10 -7.85 -2.56 12.78
CA ILE A 10 -8.31 -3.12 11.52
C ILE A 10 -9.82 -3.35 11.56
N LYS A 11 -10.31 -3.95 12.64
CA LYS A 11 -11.74 -4.22 12.83
C LYS A 11 -12.57 -2.94 12.82
N ALA A 12 -12.10 -1.91 13.52
CA ALA A 12 -12.78 -0.62 13.56
C ALA A 12 -12.85 0.03 12.17
N ALA A 13 -11.76 -0.02 11.41
CA ALA A 13 -11.70 0.54 10.06
C ALA A 13 -12.65 -0.22 9.10
N ILE A 14 -12.72 -1.54 9.21
CA ILE A 14 -13.64 -2.36 8.41
C ILE A 14 -15.08 -2.00 8.74
N LEU A 15 -15.40 -1.84 10.02
CA LEU A 15 -16.73 -1.50 10.46
C LEU A 15 -17.17 -0.13 9.91
N LEU A 16 -16.28 0.86 9.94
CA LEU A 16 -16.53 2.17 9.35
C LEU A 16 -16.79 2.07 7.85
N ALA A 17 -16.03 1.24 7.13
CA ALA A 17 -16.22 1.05 5.70
C ALA A 17 -17.59 0.43 5.39
N LYS A 18 -18.06 -0.50 6.21
CA LYS A 18 -19.38 -1.13 6.05
C LYS A 18 -20.53 -0.15 6.23
N THR A 19 -20.35 0.85 7.09
CA THR A 19 -21.41 1.81 7.45
C THR A 19 -21.23 3.14 6.73
N ALA A 20 -20.18 3.32 5.93
CA ALA A 20 -19.95 4.54 5.18
C ALA A 20 -21.05 4.79 4.16
N GLU A 21 -21.27 6.06 3.83
CA GLU A 21 -22.25 6.47 2.82
C GLU A 21 -21.93 5.78 1.48
N GLY A 22 -22.94 5.13 0.90
CA GLY A 22 -22.75 4.32 -0.31
C GLY A 22 -22.30 2.89 -0.03
N GLY A 23 -22.04 2.53 1.23
CA GLY A 23 -21.73 1.16 1.62
C GLY A 23 -22.99 0.31 1.65
N ASN A 24 -22.85 -0.97 1.27
CA ASN A 24 -23.97 -1.92 1.26
C ASN A 24 -23.92 -2.92 2.43
N GLY A 25 -23.11 -2.64 3.45
CA GLY A 25 -22.92 -3.52 4.61
C GLY A 25 -21.92 -4.65 4.37
N GLU A 26 -21.35 -4.72 3.18
CA GLU A 26 -20.36 -5.74 2.82
C GLU A 26 -19.04 -5.08 2.43
N VAL A 27 -17.93 -5.76 2.74
CA VAL A 27 -16.59 -5.31 2.37
C VAL A 27 -15.88 -6.49 1.71
N SER A 28 -15.40 -6.29 0.48
CA SER A 28 -14.68 -7.32 -0.25
C SER A 28 -13.28 -7.52 0.32
N ASP A 29 -12.65 -8.66 0.00
CA ASP A 29 -11.27 -8.94 0.42
C ASP A 29 -10.30 -7.89 -0.11
N GLN A 30 -10.52 -7.39 -1.34
CA GLN A 30 -9.69 -6.33 -1.92
C GLN A 30 -9.83 -5.02 -1.14
N GLU A 31 -11.04 -4.69 -0.70
CA GLU A 31 -11.27 -3.50 0.12
C GLU A 31 -10.59 -3.62 1.48
N ILE A 32 -10.63 -4.81 2.09
CA ILE A 32 -9.96 -5.08 3.35
C ILE A 32 -8.44 -4.88 3.20
N VAL A 33 -7.85 -5.37 2.12
CA VAL A 33 -6.43 -5.18 1.84
C VAL A 33 -6.09 -3.68 1.73
N LYS A 34 -6.90 -2.92 1.02
CA LYS A 34 -6.72 -1.46 0.89
C LYS A 34 -6.80 -0.76 2.24
N ILE A 35 -7.74 -1.17 3.09
CA ILE A 35 -7.90 -0.61 4.44
C ILE A 35 -6.65 -0.85 5.26
N ILE A 36 -6.13 -2.08 5.25
CA ILE A 36 -4.92 -2.44 6.01
C ILE A 36 -3.72 -1.67 5.47
N GLN A 37 -3.56 -1.55 4.15
CA GLN A 37 -2.48 -0.77 3.54
C GLN A 37 -2.53 0.69 3.97
N LYS A 38 -3.71 1.28 4.02
CA LYS A 38 -3.89 2.66 4.47
C LYS A 38 -3.49 2.84 5.94
N LEU A 39 -3.90 1.90 6.80
CA LEU A 39 -3.53 1.93 8.21
C LEU A 39 -2.01 1.80 8.40
N VAL A 40 -1.38 0.89 7.65
CA VAL A 40 0.08 0.71 7.66
C VAL A 40 0.78 2.00 7.24
N LYS A 41 0.33 2.61 6.15
CA LYS A 41 0.90 3.87 5.65
C LYS A 41 0.80 4.99 6.69
N GLN A 42 -0.37 5.13 7.30
CA GLN A 42 -0.60 6.16 8.34
C GLN A 42 0.34 5.97 9.52
N ARG A 43 0.57 4.73 9.95
CA ARG A 43 1.46 4.43 11.07
C ARG A 43 2.92 4.66 10.72
N LYS A 44 3.33 4.37 9.49
CA LYS A 44 4.69 4.66 9.03
C LYS A 44 4.94 6.17 9.01
N GLU A 45 3.97 6.94 8.55
CA GLU A 45 4.06 8.41 8.56
C GLU A 45 4.13 8.95 9.99
N SER A 46 3.32 8.41 10.91
CA SER A 46 3.37 8.78 12.32
C SER A 46 4.72 8.43 12.94
N ALA A 47 5.26 7.26 12.62
CA ALA A 47 6.59 6.85 13.10
C ALA A 47 7.66 7.83 12.66
N GLN A 48 7.62 8.27 11.40
CA GLN A 48 8.57 9.26 10.89
C GLN A 48 8.46 10.59 11.63
N GLN A 49 7.24 11.03 11.89
CA GLN A 49 6.99 12.25 12.67
C GLN A 49 7.56 12.15 14.09
N TYR A 50 7.42 10.99 14.73
CA TYR A 50 7.97 10.77 16.08
C TYR A 50 9.49 10.76 16.05
N TYR A 51 10.14 10.17 15.05
CA TYR A 51 11.59 10.23 14.90
C TYR A 51 12.05 11.67 14.72
N ASP A 52 11.37 12.43 13.88
CA ASP A 52 11.68 13.84 13.62
C ASP A 52 11.51 14.71 14.87
N ALA A 53 10.57 14.33 15.74
CA ALA A 53 10.31 15.02 17.01
C ALA A 53 11.21 14.55 18.16
N GLY A 54 12.14 13.63 17.91
CA GLY A 54 13.04 13.10 18.94
C GLY A 54 12.35 12.12 19.89
N ARG A 55 11.32 11.44 19.41
CA ARG A 55 10.56 10.45 20.21
C ARG A 55 10.66 9.04 19.59
N PRO A 56 11.86 8.43 19.55
CA PRO A 56 12.04 7.13 18.91
C PRO A 56 11.22 6.00 19.55
N GLU A 57 10.97 6.04 20.84
CA GLU A 57 10.18 5.02 21.54
C GLU A 57 8.72 4.98 21.02
N LEU A 58 8.16 6.13 20.68
CA LEU A 58 6.81 6.21 20.12
C LEU A 58 6.80 5.74 18.66
N ALA A 59 7.85 6.07 17.91
CA ALA A 59 8.03 5.59 16.55
C ALA A 59 8.12 4.07 16.50
N GLU A 60 8.88 3.47 17.41
CA GLU A 60 9.02 2.01 17.48
C GLU A 60 7.69 1.32 17.79
N ASN A 61 6.85 1.92 18.65
CA ASN A 61 5.51 1.39 18.92
C ASN A 61 4.64 1.39 17.66
N GLU A 62 4.69 2.47 16.87
CA GLU A 62 3.97 2.54 15.60
C GLU A 62 4.45 1.47 14.61
N LEU A 63 5.76 1.30 14.50
CA LEU A 63 6.35 0.30 13.62
C LEU A 63 6.06 -1.14 14.07
N ALA A 64 5.95 -1.38 15.37
CA ALA A 64 5.53 -2.68 15.89
C ALA A 64 4.09 -3.01 15.47
N GLU A 65 3.19 -2.01 15.48
CA GLU A 65 1.83 -2.19 14.98
C GLU A 65 1.81 -2.45 13.49
N VAL A 66 2.67 -1.78 12.71
CA VAL A 66 2.83 -2.02 11.28
C VAL A 66 3.19 -3.48 11.02
N ALA A 67 4.19 -4.00 11.73
CA ALA A 67 4.61 -5.40 11.58
C ALA A 67 3.46 -6.37 11.87
N ALA A 68 2.65 -6.09 12.90
CA ALA A 68 1.49 -6.91 13.24
C ALA A 68 0.39 -6.84 12.16
N MET A 69 0.19 -5.68 11.55
CA MET A 69 -0.82 -5.50 10.49
C MET A 69 -0.41 -6.16 9.18
N GLU A 70 0.87 -6.08 8.84
CA GLU A 70 1.39 -6.63 7.58
C GLU A 70 1.21 -8.15 7.48
N VAL A 71 1.08 -8.84 8.60
CA VAL A 71 0.79 -10.30 8.63
C VAL A 71 -0.52 -10.62 7.90
N TYR A 72 -1.46 -9.68 7.87
CA TYR A 72 -2.77 -9.88 7.24
C TYR A 72 -2.82 -9.42 5.78
N LEU A 73 -1.71 -8.88 5.26
CA LEU A 73 -1.62 -8.50 3.85
C LEU A 73 -1.12 -9.67 3.01
N PRO A 74 -1.48 -9.73 1.71
CA PRO A 74 -0.80 -10.62 0.78
C PRO A 74 0.70 -10.34 0.79
N LYS A 75 1.51 -11.31 0.40
CA LYS A 75 2.94 -11.11 0.31
C LYS A 75 3.25 -9.89 -0.54
N GLN A 76 3.91 -8.90 0.04
CA GLN A 76 4.28 -7.69 -0.67
C GLN A 76 5.46 -7.98 -1.58
N LEU A 77 5.43 -7.40 -2.78
CA LEU A 77 6.51 -7.54 -3.73
C LEU A 77 7.68 -6.64 -3.33
N SER A 78 8.89 -7.12 -3.53
CA SER A 78 10.10 -6.29 -3.38
C SER A 78 10.17 -5.29 -4.54
N GLU A 79 11.00 -4.26 -4.40
CA GLU A 79 11.21 -3.27 -5.46
C GLU A 79 11.63 -3.95 -6.77
N ALA A 80 12.54 -4.91 -6.70
CA ALA A 80 13.01 -5.65 -7.87
C ALA A 80 11.87 -6.45 -8.52
N GLU A 81 11.00 -7.06 -7.72
CA GLU A 81 9.85 -7.81 -8.23
C GLU A 81 8.82 -6.88 -8.89
N VAL A 82 8.57 -5.71 -8.29
CA VAL A 82 7.68 -4.69 -8.88
C VAL A 82 8.24 -4.21 -10.21
N GLU A 83 9.53 -3.91 -10.27
CA GLU A 83 10.21 -3.46 -11.48
C GLU A 83 10.07 -4.51 -12.60
N ALA A 84 10.28 -5.78 -12.29
CA ALA A 84 10.14 -6.88 -13.26
C ALA A 84 8.71 -6.96 -13.81
N GLU A 85 7.70 -6.81 -12.95
CA GLU A 85 6.30 -6.80 -13.38
C GLU A 85 5.97 -5.58 -14.24
N LEU A 86 6.53 -4.41 -13.91
CA LEU A 86 6.33 -3.20 -14.69
C LEU A 86 6.94 -3.31 -16.08
N VAL A 87 8.11 -3.94 -16.22
CA VAL A 87 8.74 -4.18 -17.52
C VAL A 87 7.81 -5.04 -18.40
N LYS A 88 7.22 -6.08 -17.84
CA LYS A 88 6.25 -6.92 -18.55
C LYS A 88 5.03 -6.11 -19.00
N ILE A 89 4.49 -5.28 -18.10
CA ILE A 89 3.33 -4.42 -18.41
C ILE A 89 3.67 -3.45 -19.53
N MET A 90 4.85 -2.81 -19.46
CA MET A 90 5.31 -1.88 -20.49
C MET A 90 5.37 -2.55 -21.87
N ALA A 91 5.86 -3.78 -21.93
CA ALA A 91 5.91 -4.55 -23.16
C ALA A 91 4.50 -4.87 -23.67
N GLU A 92 3.59 -5.24 -22.77
CA GLU A 92 2.20 -5.56 -23.14
C GLU A 92 1.44 -4.37 -23.72
N VAL A 93 1.63 -3.16 -23.14
CA VAL A 93 0.91 -1.96 -23.58
C VAL A 93 1.67 -1.15 -24.63
N GLY A 94 2.88 -1.58 -24.99
CA GLY A 94 3.71 -0.89 -25.97
C GLY A 94 4.23 0.46 -25.49
N ALA A 95 4.48 0.61 -24.19
CA ALA A 95 4.95 1.85 -23.60
C ALA A 95 6.47 1.97 -23.70
N SER A 96 6.96 3.13 -24.13
CA SER A 96 8.40 3.39 -24.27
C SER A 96 8.80 4.84 -23.95
N GLN A 97 7.83 5.72 -23.74
CA GLN A 97 8.04 7.14 -23.55
C GLN A 97 7.40 7.63 -22.24
N PRO A 98 7.91 8.70 -21.63
CA PRO A 98 7.29 9.25 -20.42
C PRO A 98 5.80 9.59 -20.57
N SER A 99 5.37 9.97 -21.78
CA SER A 99 3.96 10.26 -22.07
C SER A 99 3.06 9.02 -21.96
N ASP A 100 3.62 7.83 -21.94
CA ASP A 100 2.87 6.57 -21.81
C ASP A 100 2.59 6.18 -20.36
N MET A 101 2.99 7.01 -19.40
CA MET A 101 2.83 6.73 -17.96
C MET A 101 1.38 6.37 -17.60
N GLY A 102 0.41 7.08 -18.15
CA GLY A 102 -1.01 6.81 -17.88
C GLY A 102 -1.45 5.39 -18.27
N LYS A 103 -0.95 4.89 -19.41
CA LYS A 103 -1.24 3.54 -19.87
C LYS A 103 -0.67 2.50 -18.92
N VAL A 104 0.59 2.69 -18.54
CA VAL A 104 1.29 1.76 -17.63
C VAL A 104 0.62 1.77 -16.26
N MET A 105 0.37 2.96 -15.70
CA MET A 105 -0.27 3.09 -14.39
C MET A 105 -1.67 2.49 -14.35
N GLY A 106 -2.44 2.64 -15.43
CA GLY A 106 -3.78 2.08 -15.51
C GLY A 106 -3.81 0.55 -15.35
N VAL A 107 -2.83 -0.13 -15.94
CA VAL A 107 -2.69 -1.58 -15.82
C VAL A 107 -2.00 -1.97 -14.51
N ALA A 108 -0.92 -1.26 -14.16
CA ALA A 108 -0.11 -1.58 -12.99
C ALA A 108 -0.89 -1.46 -11.68
N THR A 109 -1.68 -0.40 -11.52
CA THR A 109 -2.47 -0.20 -10.30
C THR A 109 -3.50 -1.30 -10.08
N LYS A 110 -4.03 -1.87 -11.15
CA LYS A 110 -4.98 -2.99 -11.06
C LYS A 110 -4.26 -4.31 -10.79
N ARG A 111 -3.19 -4.59 -11.54
CA ARG A 111 -2.46 -5.85 -11.46
C ARG A 111 -1.69 -6.00 -10.15
N LEU A 112 -1.14 -4.91 -9.64
CA LEU A 112 -0.33 -4.89 -8.42
C LEU A 112 -1.11 -4.41 -7.19
N ALA A 113 -2.42 -4.28 -7.30
CA ALA A 113 -3.27 -3.85 -6.19
C ALA A 113 -3.08 -4.78 -4.98
N GLY A 114 -2.77 -4.21 -3.83
CA GLY A 114 -2.53 -4.96 -2.61
C GLY A 114 -1.16 -5.60 -2.50
N LEU A 115 -0.34 -5.58 -3.56
CA LEU A 115 0.99 -6.21 -3.59
C LEU A 115 2.13 -5.20 -3.47
N ALA A 116 1.87 -3.94 -3.82
CA ALA A 116 2.86 -2.87 -3.75
C ALA A 116 2.16 -1.53 -3.53
N GLU A 117 2.87 -0.57 -2.92
CA GLU A 117 2.34 0.78 -2.72
C GLU A 117 2.27 1.54 -4.05
N GLY A 118 1.19 2.32 -4.23
CA GLY A 118 1.02 3.13 -5.44
C GLY A 118 2.17 4.10 -5.69
N ARG A 119 2.75 4.67 -4.62
CA ARG A 119 3.90 5.58 -4.73
C ARG A 119 5.12 4.87 -5.30
N LEU A 120 5.40 3.65 -4.85
CA LEU A 120 6.51 2.85 -5.35
C LEU A 120 6.32 2.53 -6.82
N ILE A 121 5.11 2.11 -7.19
CA ILE A 121 4.76 1.81 -8.59
C ILE A 121 5.00 3.03 -9.46
N SER A 122 4.47 4.19 -9.06
CA SER A 122 4.62 5.45 -9.78
C SER A 122 6.08 5.85 -9.96
N THR A 123 6.87 5.77 -8.90
CA THR A 123 8.29 6.10 -8.93
C THR A 123 9.07 5.22 -9.90
N LEU A 124 8.80 3.90 -9.87
CA LEU A 124 9.48 2.95 -10.76
C LEU A 124 9.04 3.11 -12.21
N VAL A 125 7.76 3.40 -12.46
CA VAL A 125 7.27 3.65 -13.83
C VAL A 125 7.98 4.87 -14.42
N LYS A 126 8.08 5.97 -13.67
CA LYS A 126 8.81 7.17 -14.11
C LYS A 126 10.26 6.86 -14.45
N LYS A 127 10.91 6.10 -13.58
CA LYS A 127 12.31 5.70 -13.78
C LYS A 127 12.48 4.87 -15.04
N LEU A 128 11.63 3.89 -15.25
CA LEU A 128 11.71 2.99 -16.40
C LEU A 128 11.40 3.70 -17.72
N LEU A 129 10.44 4.60 -17.72
CA LEU A 129 10.06 5.35 -18.94
C LEU A 129 11.06 6.47 -19.28
N ALA A 130 11.86 6.89 -18.33
CA ALA A 130 12.89 7.92 -18.55
C ALA A 130 14.22 7.36 -19.07
N GLN A 131 14.36 6.04 -19.10
CA GLN A 131 15.59 5.39 -19.60
C GLN A 131 15.62 5.30 -21.11
#